data_426daba12e84437793b7799794e77d25
#
_entry.id   426daba12e84437793b7799794e77d25
#
_cell.length_a   1.000
_cell.length_b   1.000
_cell.length_c   1.000
_cell.angle_alpha   90.00
_cell.angle_beta   90.00
_cell.angle_gamma   90.00
#
_symmetry.space_group_name_H-M   'P 1'
#
loop_
_entity.id
_entity.type
_entity.pdbx_description
1 polymer ?
#
loop_
_entity_poly.entity_id
_entity_poly.type
_entity_poly.pdbx_seq_one_letter_code
_entity_poly.pdbx_strand_id
1 'polypeptide(L)'
;MPQGSREAYDRRMQRAPRVVRAFLSALTAIVRFAIALIMAQSVVGAIVLLGYVYRRMQNHAIAVWTGGRFQAPKWLFALESDGGFFHRHTASLWLHLRTGVAASLSLAVLTLPSAVTIALSWYTGWNNSFYKGYEYALVGPLLGVLGIGLGMLLMTYLPYAQARHATTGEWRLLFSWRQNLQLISMHPFANLALPIIYFATGLLVAGARGLLTFAPQWRALQGAVEADPGQFLTNWYFYWSVPFILLLFVAKRVGARLYASAIIKGLQNRRIAHGELHDAERYYIRGALAIADTTKLSGGFATLIRALWPVLLWLPLFAALYIQQFIHFIGAWGWLNHPIVWLPVLF
;
A
#
# COMPACT_ATOMS: atom_id res chain seq x y z
N MET A 1 -21.27 -22.33 -8.64
CA MET A 1 -22.73 -22.14 -8.61
C MET A 1 -23.17 -21.89 -10.04
N PRO A 2 -24.18 -22.54 -10.57
CA PRO A 2 -24.74 -22.25 -11.89
C PRO A 2 -25.17 -20.78 -11.95
N GLN A 3 -25.05 -20.11 -13.09
CA GLN A 3 -25.41 -18.69 -13.27
C GLN A 3 -26.80 -18.35 -12.70
N GLY A 4 -27.78 -19.24 -12.87
CA GLY A 4 -29.12 -19.10 -12.33
C GLY A 4 -29.22 -19.02 -10.81
N SER A 5 -28.32 -19.67 -10.07
CA SER A 5 -28.33 -19.62 -8.59
C SER A 5 -27.74 -18.30 -8.07
N ARG A 6 -26.83 -17.68 -8.79
CA ARG A 6 -26.28 -16.35 -8.45
C ARG A 6 -27.30 -15.24 -8.71
N GLU A 7 -27.96 -15.26 -9.86
CA GLU A 7 -29.01 -14.29 -10.14
C GLU A 7 -30.19 -14.41 -9.17
N ALA A 8 -30.53 -15.62 -8.75
CA ALA A 8 -31.56 -15.83 -7.73
C ALA A 8 -31.11 -15.31 -6.35
N TYR A 9 -29.84 -15.51 -5.96
CA TYR A 9 -29.28 -14.98 -4.73
C TYR A 9 -29.22 -13.45 -4.75
N ASP A 10 -28.72 -12.85 -5.84
CA ASP A 10 -28.64 -11.40 -5.99
C ASP A 10 -30.05 -10.75 -6.01
N ARG A 11 -31.03 -11.36 -6.67
CA ARG A 11 -32.41 -10.92 -6.63
C ARG A 11 -33.03 -11.03 -5.23
N ARG A 12 -32.73 -12.09 -4.46
CA ARG A 12 -33.17 -12.22 -3.05
C ARG A 12 -32.51 -11.17 -2.17
N MET A 13 -31.22 -10.92 -2.35
CA MET A 13 -30.48 -9.90 -1.60
C MET A 13 -30.95 -8.47 -1.94
N GLN A 14 -31.36 -8.20 -3.18
CA GLN A 14 -31.93 -6.90 -3.54
C GLN A 14 -33.31 -6.64 -2.90
N ARG A 15 -34.08 -7.70 -2.62
CA ARG A 15 -35.39 -7.63 -1.91
C ARG A 15 -35.25 -7.57 -0.40
N ALA A 16 -34.09 -7.89 0.16
CA ALA A 16 -33.88 -7.83 1.60
C ALA A 16 -33.93 -6.38 2.13
N PRO A 17 -34.49 -6.17 3.33
CA PRO A 17 -34.51 -4.85 3.99
C PRO A 17 -33.10 -4.23 4.03
N ARG A 18 -33.00 -2.90 3.91
CA ARG A 18 -31.71 -2.20 3.93
C ARG A 18 -30.85 -2.55 5.14
N VAL A 19 -31.46 -2.75 6.30
CA VAL A 19 -30.80 -3.14 7.56
C VAL A 19 -30.15 -4.51 7.44
N VAL A 20 -30.85 -5.51 6.90
CA VAL A 20 -30.33 -6.87 6.71
C VAL A 20 -29.14 -6.88 5.75
N ARG A 21 -29.23 -6.10 4.67
CA ARG A 21 -28.10 -5.94 3.72
C ARG A 21 -26.90 -5.29 4.37
N ALA A 22 -27.10 -4.24 5.15
CA ALA A 22 -26.03 -3.58 5.89
C ALA A 22 -25.36 -4.54 6.88
N PHE A 23 -26.16 -5.28 7.66
CA PHE A 23 -25.67 -6.29 8.61
C PHE A 23 -24.84 -7.38 7.93
N LEU A 24 -25.35 -7.99 6.86
CA LEU A 24 -24.63 -9.04 6.11
C LEU A 24 -23.35 -8.50 5.46
N SER A 25 -23.38 -7.25 5.00
CA SER A 25 -22.20 -6.58 4.47
C SER A 25 -21.14 -6.36 5.54
N ALA A 26 -21.54 -5.90 6.73
CA ALA A 26 -20.64 -5.70 7.87
C ALA A 26 -20.05 -7.04 8.35
N LEU A 27 -20.88 -8.07 8.51
CA LEU A 27 -20.43 -9.41 8.89
C LEU A 27 -19.41 -9.96 7.88
N THR A 28 -19.70 -9.82 6.59
CA THR A 28 -18.78 -10.25 5.54
C THR A 28 -17.46 -9.45 5.58
N ALA A 29 -17.49 -8.17 5.90
CA ALA A 29 -16.30 -7.35 6.05
C ALA A 29 -15.45 -7.80 7.25
N ILE A 30 -16.08 -8.10 8.39
CA ILE A 30 -15.41 -8.60 9.59
C ILE A 30 -14.73 -9.94 9.30
N VAL A 31 -15.45 -10.90 8.68
CA VAL A 31 -14.88 -12.21 8.34
C VAL A 31 -13.68 -12.08 7.41
N ARG A 32 -13.77 -11.23 6.39
CA ARG A 32 -12.63 -10.97 5.47
C ARG A 32 -11.44 -10.34 6.19
N PHE A 33 -11.71 -9.45 7.11
CA PHE A 33 -10.67 -8.81 7.90
C PHE A 33 -9.98 -9.81 8.82
N ALA A 34 -10.73 -10.69 9.50
CA ALA A 34 -10.18 -11.77 10.31
C ALA A 34 -9.30 -12.72 9.48
N ILE A 35 -9.77 -13.13 8.30
CA ILE A 35 -8.95 -13.93 7.38
C ILE A 35 -7.66 -13.19 6.98
N ALA A 36 -7.74 -11.89 6.70
CA ALA A 36 -6.57 -11.08 6.36
C ALA A 36 -5.56 -11.01 7.51
N LEU A 37 -6.03 -10.90 8.76
CA LEU A 37 -5.19 -10.93 9.95
C LEU A 37 -4.45 -12.26 10.09
N ILE A 38 -5.14 -13.37 9.93
CA ILE A 38 -4.55 -14.71 10.01
C ILE A 38 -3.52 -14.91 8.88
N MET A 39 -3.87 -14.51 7.67
CA MET A 39 -2.94 -14.62 6.52
C MET A 39 -1.68 -13.77 6.71
N ALA A 40 -1.80 -12.59 7.30
CA ALA A 40 -0.67 -11.71 7.55
C ALA A 40 0.34 -12.25 8.57
N GLN A 41 -0.01 -13.30 9.33
CA GLN A 41 0.91 -13.92 10.29
C GLN A 41 1.94 -14.85 9.63
N SER A 42 1.86 -15.09 8.34
CA SER A 42 2.83 -15.89 7.59
C SER A 42 3.31 -15.17 6.33
N VAL A 43 4.55 -15.42 5.92
CA VAL A 43 5.13 -14.81 4.71
C VAL A 43 4.29 -15.11 3.47
N VAL A 44 3.94 -16.39 3.28
CA VAL A 44 3.13 -16.81 2.13
C VAL A 44 1.74 -16.18 2.18
N GLY A 45 1.11 -16.18 3.35
CA GLY A 45 -0.18 -15.55 3.56
C GLY A 45 -0.13 -14.04 3.32
N ALA A 46 0.91 -13.35 3.76
CA ALA A 46 1.11 -11.92 3.51
C ALA A 46 1.26 -11.61 2.01
N ILE A 47 1.99 -12.45 1.27
CA ILE A 47 2.11 -12.32 -0.20
C ILE A 47 0.75 -12.51 -0.87
N VAL A 48 -0.01 -13.54 -0.51
CA VAL A 48 -1.35 -13.76 -1.05
C VAL A 48 -2.29 -12.61 -0.70
N LEU A 49 -2.22 -12.10 0.52
CA LEU A 49 -2.99 -10.94 0.96
C LEU A 49 -2.64 -9.69 0.13
N LEU A 50 -1.36 -9.45 -0.13
CA LEU A 50 -0.92 -8.35 -0.97
C LEU A 50 -1.48 -8.48 -2.40
N GLY A 51 -1.46 -9.68 -2.97
CA GLY A 51 -2.09 -9.96 -4.26
C GLY A 51 -3.60 -9.69 -4.27
N TYR A 52 -4.30 -10.09 -3.21
CA TYR A 52 -5.71 -9.75 -3.05
C TYR A 52 -5.92 -8.24 -2.99
N VAL A 53 -5.10 -7.52 -2.26
CA VAL A 53 -5.18 -6.06 -2.13
C VAL A 53 -4.95 -5.39 -3.49
N TYR A 54 -3.98 -5.84 -4.28
CA TYR A 54 -3.74 -5.34 -5.65
C TYR A 54 -4.94 -5.56 -6.56
N ARG A 55 -5.53 -6.74 -6.54
CA ARG A 55 -6.76 -7.00 -7.30
C ARG A 55 -7.92 -6.13 -6.82
N ARG A 56 -8.00 -5.84 -5.54
CA ARG A 56 -8.98 -4.89 -5.01
C ARG A 56 -8.73 -3.46 -5.50
N MET A 57 -7.45 -3.05 -5.64
CA MET A 57 -7.10 -1.76 -6.25
C MET A 57 -7.58 -1.69 -7.71
N GLN A 58 -7.26 -2.71 -8.52
CA GLN A 58 -7.72 -2.82 -9.89
C GLN A 58 -9.25 -2.69 -9.99
N ASN A 59 -9.96 -3.49 -9.22
CA ASN A 59 -11.41 -3.51 -9.23
C ASN A 59 -12.02 -2.18 -8.79
N HIS A 60 -11.37 -1.51 -7.84
CA HIS A 60 -11.83 -0.20 -7.37
C HIS A 60 -11.61 0.89 -8.44
N ALA A 61 -10.48 0.87 -9.14
CA ALA A 61 -10.22 1.78 -10.26
C ALA A 61 -11.23 1.58 -11.39
N ILE A 62 -11.47 0.32 -11.79
CA ILE A 62 -12.45 -0.03 -12.82
C ILE A 62 -13.88 0.41 -12.39
N ALA A 63 -14.25 0.19 -11.14
CA ALA A 63 -15.56 0.62 -10.63
C ALA A 63 -15.75 2.14 -10.71
N VAL A 64 -14.69 2.92 -10.43
CA VAL A 64 -14.71 4.38 -10.59
C VAL A 64 -14.93 4.76 -12.06
N TRP A 65 -14.22 4.12 -13.00
CA TRP A 65 -14.32 4.43 -14.42
C TRP A 65 -15.66 4.02 -15.05
N THR A 66 -16.23 2.91 -14.58
CA THR A 66 -17.47 2.35 -15.14
C THR A 66 -18.72 2.77 -14.37
N GLY A 67 -18.60 3.65 -13.37
CA GLY A 67 -19.72 4.05 -12.52
C GLY A 67 -20.31 2.90 -11.70
N GLY A 68 -19.50 1.91 -11.33
CA GLY A 68 -19.91 0.74 -10.56
C GLY A 68 -20.60 -0.37 -11.36
N ARG A 69 -20.66 -0.25 -12.70
CA ARG A 69 -21.24 -1.29 -13.56
C ARG A 69 -20.43 -2.59 -13.55
N PHE A 70 -19.13 -2.49 -13.37
CA PHE A 70 -18.24 -3.63 -13.25
C PHE A 70 -18.12 -4.06 -11.80
N GLN A 71 -18.66 -5.24 -11.47
CA GLN A 71 -18.55 -5.81 -10.14
C GLN A 71 -17.43 -6.85 -10.12
N ALA A 72 -16.43 -6.57 -9.29
CA ALA A 72 -15.36 -7.51 -9.02
C ALA A 72 -15.85 -8.73 -8.22
N PRO A 73 -15.15 -9.86 -8.30
CA PRO A 73 -15.37 -10.99 -7.41
C PRO A 73 -15.34 -10.53 -5.96
N LYS A 74 -16.43 -10.78 -5.21
CA LYS A 74 -16.59 -10.32 -3.83
C LYS A 74 -15.77 -11.14 -2.83
N TRP A 75 -15.31 -12.32 -3.21
CA TRP A 75 -14.64 -13.28 -2.33
C TRP A 75 -13.14 -13.35 -2.55
N LEU A 76 -12.40 -13.53 -1.44
CA LEU A 76 -10.94 -13.67 -1.45
C LEU A 76 -10.48 -14.84 -2.34
N PHE A 77 -11.28 -15.91 -2.39
CA PHE A 77 -10.92 -17.18 -3.00
C PHE A 77 -11.88 -17.67 -4.09
N ALA A 78 -12.76 -16.83 -4.62
CA ALA A 78 -13.69 -17.26 -5.68
C ALA A 78 -13.41 -16.55 -6.99
N LEU A 79 -12.95 -17.31 -7.99
CA LEU A 79 -12.92 -16.92 -9.39
C LEU A 79 -14.22 -17.37 -10.07
N GLU A 80 -14.69 -16.55 -11.01
CA GLU A 80 -15.71 -16.97 -11.98
C GLU A 80 -15.04 -17.88 -13.01
N SER A 81 -15.02 -19.15 -12.76
CA SER A 81 -14.58 -20.18 -13.69
C SER A 81 -15.61 -21.30 -13.75
N ASP A 82 -15.68 -21.98 -14.88
CA ASP A 82 -16.62 -23.08 -15.09
C ASP A 82 -16.25 -24.37 -14.34
N GLY A 83 -15.15 -24.34 -13.57
CA GLY A 83 -14.68 -25.44 -12.76
C GLY A 83 -15.46 -25.65 -11.44
N GLY A 84 -15.33 -26.85 -10.86
CA GLY A 84 -15.88 -27.18 -9.54
C GLY A 84 -15.35 -26.30 -8.41
N PHE A 85 -15.94 -26.46 -7.23
CA PHE A 85 -15.61 -25.63 -6.05
C PHE A 85 -14.12 -25.55 -5.76
N PHE A 86 -13.44 -26.70 -5.70
CA PHE A 86 -11.99 -26.75 -5.41
C PHE A 86 -11.16 -26.06 -6.50
N HIS A 87 -11.48 -26.30 -7.77
CA HIS A 87 -10.76 -25.66 -8.88
C HIS A 87 -10.85 -24.13 -8.83
N ARG A 88 -12.02 -23.58 -8.55
CA ARG A 88 -12.21 -22.13 -8.42
C ARG A 88 -11.38 -21.51 -7.29
N HIS A 89 -11.32 -22.19 -6.14
CA HIS A 89 -10.59 -21.69 -4.98
C HIS A 89 -9.08 -21.79 -5.17
N THR A 90 -8.59 -22.89 -5.69
CA THR A 90 -7.15 -23.08 -5.96
C THR A 90 -6.66 -22.14 -7.05
N ALA A 91 -7.40 -21.96 -8.13
CA ALA A 91 -7.06 -21.01 -9.19
C ALA A 91 -7.08 -19.55 -8.69
N SER A 92 -8.01 -19.20 -7.82
CA SER A 92 -8.05 -17.88 -7.19
C SER A 92 -6.86 -17.64 -6.25
N LEU A 93 -6.52 -18.64 -5.44
CA LEU A 93 -5.38 -18.58 -4.54
C LEU A 93 -4.07 -18.42 -5.33
N TRP A 94 -3.89 -19.21 -6.36
CA TRP A 94 -2.72 -19.12 -7.26
C TRP A 94 -2.60 -17.75 -7.92
N LEU A 95 -3.72 -17.19 -8.40
CA LEU A 95 -3.74 -15.86 -9.00
C LEU A 95 -3.39 -14.77 -7.99
N HIS A 96 -3.87 -14.87 -6.74
CA HIS A 96 -3.48 -13.94 -5.68
C HIS A 96 -2.01 -14.09 -5.31
N LEU A 97 -1.49 -15.30 -5.22
CA LEU A 97 -0.07 -15.55 -4.96
C LEU A 97 0.80 -14.95 -6.07
N ARG A 98 0.51 -15.24 -7.33
CA ARG A 98 1.24 -14.69 -8.49
C ARG A 98 1.20 -13.16 -8.50
N THR A 99 0.03 -12.56 -8.30
CA THR A 99 -0.13 -11.11 -8.23
C THR A 99 0.61 -10.53 -7.03
N GLY A 100 0.59 -11.23 -5.89
CA GLY A 100 1.29 -10.81 -4.68
C GLY A 100 2.80 -10.85 -4.82
N VAL A 101 3.36 -11.88 -5.46
CA VAL A 101 4.79 -11.95 -5.79
C VAL A 101 5.16 -10.78 -6.71
N ALA A 102 4.40 -10.53 -7.78
CA ALA A 102 4.63 -9.39 -8.66
C ALA A 102 4.55 -8.04 -7.90
N ALA A 103 3.58 -7.90 -7.00
CA ALA A 103 3.42 -6.72 -6.17
C ALA A 103 4.60 -6.54 -5.19
N SER A 104 5.06 -7.61 -4.55
CA SER A 104 6.21 -7.59 -3.65
C SER A 104 7.50 -7.22 -4.39
N LEU A 105 7.74 -7.81 -5.55
CA LEU A 105 8.89 -7.49 -6.38
C LEU A 105 8.85 -6.04 -6.86
N SER A 106 7.68 -5.54 -7.29
CA SER A 106 7.53 -4.14 -7.70
C SER A 106 7.85 -3.17 -6.56
N LEU A 107 7.39 -3.49 -5.35
CA LEU A 107 7.69 -2.72 -4.15
C LEU A 107 9.19 -2.74 -3.85
N ALA A 108 9.79 -3.94 -3.83
CA ALA A 108 11.21 -4.11 -3.58
C ALA A 108 12.07 -3.31 -4.57
N VAL A 109 11.82 -3.45 -5.87
CA VAL A 109 12.58 -2.74 -6.91
C VAL A 109 12.44 -1.22 -6.80
N LEU A 110 11.23 -0.71 -6.56
CA LEU A 110 11.01 0.73 -6.42
C LEU A 110 11.64 1.31 -5.14
N THR A 111 11.64 0.55 -4.04
CA THR A 111 12.20 1.02 -2.77
C THR A 111 13.69 0.75 -2.62
N LEU A 112 14.26 -0.10 -3.48
CA LEU A 112 15.68 -0.50 -3.44
C LEU A 112 16.67 0.69 -3.35
N PRO A 113 16.54 1.77 -4.15
CA PRO A 113 17.47 2.89 -4.06
C PRO A 113 17.48 3.55 -2.68
N SER A 114 16.30 3.76 -2.09
CA SER A 114 16.18 4.31 -0.74
C SER A 114 16.74 3.34 0.30
N ALA A 115 16.37 2.06 0.23
CA ALA A 115 16.82 1.03 1.17
C ALA A 115 18.34 0.85 1.14
N VAL A 116 18.94 0.78 -0.05
CA VAL A 116 20.40 0.67 -0.21
C VAL A 116 21.12 1.91 0.34
N THR A 117 20.61 3.10 0.05
CA THR A 117 21.22 4.35 0.53
C THR A 117 21.17 4.44 2.05
N ILE A 118 20.06 4.03 2.67
CA ILE A 118 19.92 3.97 4.13
C ILE A 118 20.86 2.91 4.73
N ALA A 119 20.96 1.73 4.13
CA ALA A 119 21.87 0.67 4.57
C ALA A 119 23.33 1.11 4.47
N LEU A 120 23.73 1.77 3.38
CA LEU A 120 25.05 2.34 3.21
C LEU A 120 25.33 3.45 4.24
N SER A 121 24.35 4.30 4.52
CA SER A 121 24.46 5.31 5.59
C SER A 121 24.81 4.68 6.91
N TRP A 122 24.12 3.61 7.27
CA TRP A 122 24.38 2.90 8.52
C TRP A 122 25.77 2.23 8.52
N TYR A 123 26.13 1.56 7.43
CA TYR A 123 27.41 0.83 7.34
C TYR A 123 28.63 1.76 7.30
N THR A 124 28.57 2.87 6.54
CA THR A 124 29.75 3.71 6.26
C THR A 124 30.01 4.81 7.26
N GLY A 125 29.02 5.28 7.99
CA GLY A 125 29.26 6.46 8.79
C GLY A 125 28.54 6.52 10.11
N TRP A 126 27.33 6.00 10.19
CA TRP A 126 26.52 6.19 11.38
C TRP A 126 27.11 5.46 12.59
N ASN A 127 27.45 4.19 12.42
CA ASN A 127 28.04 3.38 13.48
C ASN A 127 29.48 3.79 13.80
N ASN A 128 30.24 4.21 12.80
CA ASN A 128 31.63 4.62 12.96
C ASN A 128 31.78 6.06 13.46
N SER A 129 30.93 7.00 13.03
CA SER A 129 31.05 8.42 13.35
C SER A 129 30.83 8.71 14.82
N PHE A 130 29.93 8.00 15.48
CA PHE A 130 29.66 8.19 16.91
C PHE A 130 30.71 7.58 17.82
N TYR A 131 31.30 6.46 17.41
CA TYR A 131 32.23 5.73 18.28
C TYR A 131 33.70 6.09 18.05
N LYS A 132 34.04 6.66 16.89
CA LYS A 132 35.43 6.83 16.49
C LYS A 132 35.88 8.25 16.12
N GLY A 133 34.96 9.23 16.03
CA GLY A 133 35.31 10.65 15.81
C GLY A 133 36.03 10.98 14.52
N TYR A 134 35.72 10.30 13.41
CA TYR A 134 36.55 10.31 12.22
C TYR A 134 36.15 11.23 11.07
N GLU A 135 37.12 11.35 10.15
CA GLU A 135 37.16 12.16 8.93
C GLU A 135 35.94 11.96 8.00
N TYR A 136 35.24 10.82 8.08
CA TYR A 136 34.04 10.51 7.30
C TYR A 136 32.73 10.74 8.06
N ALA A 137 32.75 11.50 9.15
CA ALA A 137 31.59 11.72 10.04
C ALA A 137 30.35 12.26 9.31
N LEU A 138 30.51 12.95 8.18
CA LEU A 138 29.39 13.51 7.40
C LEU A 138 28.81 12.53 6.38
N VAL A 139 29.54 11.51 5.94
CA VAL A 139 29.10 10.62 4.85
C VAL A 139 27.87 9.81 5.24
N GLY A 140 27.87 9.23 6.42
CA GLY A 140 26.72 8.47 6.93
C GLY A 140 25.44 9.30 7.06
N PRO A 141 25.46 10.43 7.78
CA PRO A 141 24.31 11.33 7.88
C PRO A 141 23.81 11.82 6.52
N LEU A 142 24.69 12.22 5.60
CA LEU A 142 24.30 12.66 4.26
C LEU A 142 23.61 11.57 3.45
N LEU A 143 24.15 10.34 3.46
CA LEU A 143 23.51 9.19 2.83
C LEU A 143 22.17 8.87 3.49
N GLY A 144 22.06 9.01 4.81
CA GLY A 144 20.81 8.82 5.55
C GLY A 144 19.75 9.82 5.11
N VAL A 145 20.09 11.10 5.06
CA VAL A 145 19.21 12.17 4.57
C VAL A 145 18.78 11.90 3.13
N LEU A 146 19.72 11.52 2.26
CA LEU A 146 19.42 11.20 0.86
C LEU A 146 18.49 9.98 0.76
N GLY A 147 18.76 8.90 1.49
CA GLY A 147 17.97 7.69 1.47
C GLY A 147 16.54 7.90 1.96
N ILE A 148 16.37 8.67 3.05
CA ILE A 148 15.04 9.03 3.56
C ILE A 148 14.32 9.96 2.59
N GLY A 149 15.01 10.96 2.04
CA GLY A 149 14.45 11.86 1.03
C GLY A 149 13.93 11.10 -0.20
N LEU A 150 14.72 10.15 -0.71
CA LEU A 150 14.28 9.24 -1.78
C LEU A 150 13.06 8.41 -1.36
N GLY A 151 13.04 7.90 -0.12
CA GLY A 151 11.90 7.15 0.42
C GLY A 151 10.62 8.00 0.45
N MET A 152 10.71 9.26 0.86
CA MET A 152 9.58 10.19 0.88
C MET A 152 9.03 10.47 -0.52
N LEU A 153 9.91 10.70 -1.49
CA LEU A 153 9.51 10.87 -2.90
C LEU A 153 8.81 9.61 -3.41
N LEU A 154 9.36 8.44 -3.12
CA LEU A 154 8.79 7.16 -3.50
C LEU A 154 7.43 6.90 -2.84
N MET A 155 7.25 7.25 -1.57
CA MET A 155 5.95 7.10 -0.88
C MET A 155 4.85 7.95 -1.52
N THR A 156 5.18 9.09 -2.10
CA THR A 156 4.23 9.90 -2.88
C THR A 156 3.95 9.29 -4.25
N TYR A 157 4.95 8.72 -4.88
CA TYR A 157 4.88 8.11 -6.21
C TYR A 157 4.24 6.73 -6.22
N LEU A 158 4.59 5.90 -5.24
CA LEU A 158 4.29 4.48 -5.17
C LEU A 158 2.80 4.14 -5.31
N PRO A 159 1.84 4.83 -4.63
CA PRO A 159 0.43 4.49 -4.72
C PRO A 159 -0.13 4.55 -6.14
N TYR A 160 0.31 5.53 -6.93
CA TYR A 160 -0.11 5.69 -8.32
C TYR A 160 0.51 4.64 -9.23
N ALA A 161 1.81 4.42 -9.11
CA ALA A 161 2.53 3.41 -9.86
C ALA A 161 1.98 2.01 -9.58
N GLN A 162 1.69 1.69 -8.32
CA GLN A 162 1.09 0.42 -7.92
C GLN A 162 -0.34 0.26 -8.42
N ALA A 163 -1.18 1.30 -8.32
CA ALA A 163 -2.55 1.25 -8.82
C ALA A 163 -2.56 1.03 -10.34
N ARG A 164 -1.66 1.68 -11.05
CA ARG A 164 -1.47 1.53 -12.48
C ARG A 164 -1.00 0.12 -12.85
N HIS A 165 0.03 -0.36 -12.18
CA HIS A 165 0.51 -1.74 -12.36
C HIS A 165 -0.57 -2.78 -12.02
N ALA A 166 -1.29 -2.58 -10.92
CA ALA A 166 -2.40 -3.47 -10.55
C ALA A 166 -3.50 -3.52 -11.62
N THR A 167 -3.76 -2.41 -12.30
CA THR A 167 -4.82 -2.30 -13.31
C THR A 167 -4.40 -2.86 -14.66
N THR A 168 -3.15 -2.67 -15.06
CA THR A 168 -2.64 -3.02 -16.38
C THR A 168 -1.88 -4.34 -16.43
N GLY A 169 -1.27 -4.75 -15.30
CA GLY A 169 -0.36 -5.89 -15.22
C GLY A 169 1.04 -5.62 -15.76
N GLU A 170 1.34 -4.42 -16.26
CA GLU A 170 2.62 -4.11 -16.90
C GLU A 170 3.65 -3.47 -15.97
N TRP A 171 4.82 -4.09 -15.86
CA TRP A 171 5.94 -3.62 -15.06
C TRP A 171 6.54 -2.29 -15.56
N ARG A 172 6.58 -2.09 -16.87
CA ARG A 172 7.13 -0.86 -17.47
C ARG A 172 6.44 0.39 -16.98
N LEU A 173 5.15 0.30 -16.65
CA LEU A 173 4.37 1.43 -16.16
C LEU A 173 4.72 1.86 -14.73
N LEU A 174 5.39 1.00 -13.96
CA LEU A 174 5.97 1.39 -12.67
C LEU A 174 7.03 2.47 -12.83
N PHE A 175 7.77 2.46 -13.93
CA PHE A 175 8.88 3.37 -14.23
C PHE A 175 8.48 4.51 -15.17
N SER A 176 7.20 4.65 -15.49
CA SER A 176 6.68 5.74 -16.32
C SER A 176 6.61 7.05 -15.52
N TRP A 177 7.77 7.56 -15.06
CA TRP A 177 7.88 8.69 -14.15
C TRP A 177 7.08 9.91 -14.61
N ARG A 178 7.24 10.31 -15.89
CA ARG A 178 6.54 11.45 -16.46
C ARG A 178 5.02 11.33 -16.34
N GLN A 179 4.47 10.18 -16.73
CA GLN A 179 3.03 9.96 -16.73
C GLN A 179 2.49 9.84 -15.30
N ASN A 180 3.18 9.12 -14.42
CA ASN A 180 2.76 8.97 -13.03
C ASN A 180 2.82 10.30 -12.28
N LEU A 181 3.85 11.14 -12.47
CA LEU A 181 3.92 12.50 -11.91
C LEU A 181 2.80 13.40 -12.45
N GLN A 182 2.44 13.23 -13.71
CA GLN A 182 1.34 13.94 -14.33
C GLN A 182 0.01 13.56 -13.67
N LEU A 183 -0.23 12.26 -13.43
CA LEU A 183 -1.39 11.78 -12.69
C LEU A 183 -1.44 12.31 -11.25
N ILE A 184 -0.31 12.26 -10.53
CA ILE A 184 -0.20 12.81 -9.17
C ILE A 184 -0.58 14.30 -9.16
N SER A 185 -0.15 15.07 -10.15
CA SER A 185 -0.41 16.51 -10.24
C SER A 185 -1.88 16.87 -10.46
N MET A 186 -2.75 15.92 -10.85
CA MET A 186 -4.19 16.16 -11.06
C MET A 186 -4.95 16.42 -9.75
N HIS A 187 -4.46 15.90 -8.62
CA HIS A 187 -5.09 16.00 -7.31
C HIS A 187 -4.14 16.52 -6.24
N PRO A 188 -3.58 17.72 -6.35
CA PRO A 188 -2.53 18.19 -5.44
C PRO A 188 -2.96 18.14 -3.97
N PHE A 189 -4.18 18.55 -3.64
CA PHE A 189 -4.66 18.54 -2.25
C PHE A 189 -5.16 17.17 -1.78
N ALA A 190 -5.85 16.41 -2.62
CA ALA A 190 -6.36 15.09 -2.24
C ALA A 190 -5.21 14.10 -1.99
N ASN A 191 -4.05 14.32 -2.59
CA ASN A 191 -2.84 13.52 -2.36
C ASN A 191 -2.33 13.61 -0.91
N LEU A 192 -2.71 14.64 -0.14
CA LEU A 192 -2.36 14.76 1.28
C LEU A 192 -2.91 13.61 2.13
N ALA A 193 -4.00 12.98 1.69
CA ALA A 193 -4.55 11.83 2.40
C ALA A 193 -3.55 10.68 2.52
N LEU A 194 -2.69 10.47 1.52
CA LEU A 194 -1.71 9.38 1.52
C LEU A 194 -0.59 9.59 2.55
N PRO A 195 0.13 10.74 2.58
CA PRO A 195 1.08 11.05 3.64
C PRO A 195 0.49 10.95 5.04
N ILE A 196 -0.74 11.41 5.26
CA ILE A 196 -1.41 11.31 6.56
C ILE A 196 -1.60 9.85 6.97
N ILE A 197 -2.07 8.99 6.06
CA ILE A 197 -2.26 7.56 6.33
C ILE A 197 -0.90 6.89 6.61
N TYR A 198 0.13 7.20 5.82
CA TYR A 198 1.47 6.63 6.04
C TYR A 198 2.11 7.16 7.33
N PHE A 199 1.90 8.43 7.68
CA PHE A 199 2.32 8.98 8.97
C PHE A 199 1.66 8.24 10.14
N ALA A 200 0.33 8.06 10.08
CA ALA A 200 -0.39 7.26 11.08
C ALA A 200 0.17 5.82 11.16
N THR A 201 0.49 5.22 10.01
CA THR A 201 1.13 3.90 9.97
C THR A 201 2.50 3.92 10.65
N GLY A 202 3.32 4.94 10.37
CA GLY A 202 4.62 5.13 11.04
C GLY A 202 4.52 5.30 12.55
N LEU A 203 3.53 6.07 13.03
CA LEU A 203 3.26 6.20 14.47
C LEU A 203 2.86 4.88 15.12
N LEU A 204 2.07 4.05 14.43
CA LEU A 204 1.74 2.72 14.92
C LEU A 204 2.98 1.82 15.03
N VAL A 205 3.89 1.88 14.05
CA VAL A 205 5.17 1.13 14.11
C VAL A 205 5.99 1.60 15.30
N ALA A 206 6.18 2.90 15.43
CA ALA A 206 6.92 3.49 16.53
C ALA A 206 6.31 3.13 17.89
N GLY A 207 4.97 3.16 17.99
CA GLY A 207 4.23 2.74 19.17
C GLY A 207 4.42 1.25 19.49
N ALA A 208 4.25 0.38 18.50
CA ALA A 208 4.41 -1.06 18.68
C ALA A 208 5.80 -1.44 19.21
N ARG A 209 6.83 -0.72 18.80
CA ARG A 209 8.22 -0.96 19.22
C ARG A 209 8.59 -0.21 20.51
N GLY A 210 8.31 1.08 20.54
CA GLY A 210 8.67 1.91 21.70
C GLY A 210 7.94 1.48 22.98
N LEU A 211 6.64 1.21 22.88
CA LEU A 211 5.85 0.75 24.02
C LEU A 211 6.25 -0.64 24.52
N LEU A 212 6.72 -1.51 23.63
CA LEU A 212 7.22 -2.82 24.02
C LEU A 212 8.38 -2.73 25.02
N THR A 213 9.26 -1.74 24.86
CA THR A 213 10.41 -1.51 25.76
C THR A 213 9.96 -1.20 27.22
N PHE A 214 8.77 -0.62 27.37
CA PHE A 214 8.20 -0.28 28.68
C PHE A 214 7.23 -1.34 29.21
N ALA A 215 6.88 -2.36 28.42
CA ALA A 215 5.91 -3.38 28.80
C ALA A 215 6.25 -4.10 30.14
N PRO A 216 7.52 -4.44 30.44
CA PRO A 216 7.89 -5.04 31.73
C PRO A 216 7.65 -4.12 32.94
N GLN A 217 7.57 -2.81 32.72
CA GLN A 217 7.36 -1.81 33.78
C GLN A 217 5.85 -1.61 34.08
N TRP A 218 4.97 -2.08 33.20
CA TRP A 218 3.55 -1.93 33.40
C TRP A 218 3.00 -3.08 34.24
N ARG A 219 2.48 -2.77 35.43
CA ARG A 219 1.93 -3.78 36.34
C ARG A 219 0.93 -4.73 35.67
N ALA A 220 0.12 -4.22 34.74
CA ALA A 220 -0.87 -5.01 34.02
C ALA A 220 -0.26 -6.03 33.03
N LEU A 221 0.97 -5.82 32.59
CA LEU A 221 1.64 -6.68 31.58
C LEU A 221 2.80 -7.48 32.17
N GLN A 222 3.30 -7.09 33.35
CA GLN A 222 4.47 -7.68 33.98
C GLN A 222 4.33 -9.20 34.13
N GLY A 223 3.23 -9.68 34.67
CA GLY A 223 3.00 -11.11 34.84
C GLY A 223 2.96 -11.88 33.53
N ALA A 224 2.43 -11.30 32.47
CA ALA A 224 2.40 -11.93 31.15
C ALA A 224 3.78 -11.97 30.48
N VAL A 225 4.58 -10.92 30.69
CA VAL A 225 5.97 -10.83 30.17
C VAL A 225 6.87 -11.85 30.89
N GLU A 226 6.73 -11.97 32.21
CA GLU A 226 7.54 -12.87 33.04
C GLU A 226 7.16 -14.36 32.83
N ALA A 227 5.87 -14.64 32.64
CA ALA A 227 5.38 -16.03 32.48
C ALA A 227 5.85 -16.67 31.17
N ASP A 228 5.69 -16.00 30.04
CA ASP A 228 6.12 -16.44 28.72
C ASP A 228 6.42 -15.25 27.79
N PRO A 229 7.67 -14.80 27.75
CA PRO A 229 8.08 -13.68 26.91
C PRO A 229 7.81 -13.92 25.42
N GLY A 230 7.95 -15.15 24.94
CA GLY A 230 7.74 -15.51 23.54
C GLY A 230 6.27 -15.38 23.13
N GLN A 231 5.39 -15.96 23.94
CA GLN A 231 3.95 -15.86 23.73
C GLN A 231 3.46 -14.41 23.88
N PHE A 232 4.01 -13.66 24.83
CA PHE A 232 3.71 -12.25 24.99
C PHE A 232 4.06 -11.45 23.73
N LEU A 233 5.26 -11.62 23.16
CA LEU A 233 5.69 -10.95 21.93
C LEU A 233 4.78 -11.31 20.76
N THR A 234 4.44 -12.59 20.61
CA THR A 234 3.54 -13.07 19.56
C THR A 234 2.18 -12.39 19.65
N ASN A 235 1.60 -12.34 20.83
CA ASN A 235 0.32 -11.69 21.07
C ASN A 235 0.41 -10.17 20.85
N TRP A 236 1.47 -9.53 21.35
CA TRP A 236 1.72 -8.11 21.17
C TRP A 236 1.69 -7.72 19.69
N TYR A 237 2.48 -8.39 18.88
CA TYR A 237 2.55 -8.10 17.46
C TYR A 237 1.27 -8.49 16.71
N PHE A 238 0.58 -9.54 17.13
CA PHE A 238 -0.72 -9.87 16.56
C PHE A 238 -1.72 -8.72 16.75
N TYR A 239 -1.86 -8.19 17.95
CA TYR A 239 -2.78 -7.08 18.20
C TYR A 239 -2.39 -5.80 17.44
N TRP A 240 -1.11 -5.49 17.37
CA TRP A 240 -0.65 -4.35 16.58
C TRP A 240 -0.83 -4.54 15.07
N SER A 241 -0.88 -5.76 14.57
CA SER A 241 -1.17 -6.02 13.15
C SER A 241 -2.58 -5.61 12.73
N VAL A 242 -3.54 -5.55 13.66
CA VAL A 242 -4.93 -5.15 13.40
C VAL A 242 -5.01 -3.75 12.79
N PRO A 243 -4.55 -2.66 13.45
CA PRO A 243 -4.60 -1.33 12.88
C PRO A 243 -3.74 -1.19 11.61
N PHE A 244 -2.64 -1.95 11.51
CA PHE A 244 -1.81 -1.96 10.32
C PHE A 244 -2.53 -2.44 9.08
N ILE A 245 -3.17 -3.59 9.15
CA ILE A 245 -3.90 -4.16 8.02
C ILE A 245 -5.07 -3.26 7.64
N LEU A 246 -5.72 -2.66 8.64
CA LEU A 246 -6.77 -1.68 8.38
C LEU A 246 -6.23 -0.47 7.57
N LEU A 247 -5.13 0.13 8.03
CA LEU A 247 -4.51 1.27 7.32
C LEU A 247 -3.99 0.87 5.94
N LEU A 248 -3.44 -0.34 5.78
CA LEU A 248 -3.04 -0.87 4.48
C LEU A 248 -4.24 -0.90 3.51
N PHE A 249 -5.38 -1.45 3.92
CA PHE A 249 -6.57 -1.48 3.08
C PHE A 249 -7.06 -0.07 2.74
N VAL A 250 -7.06 0.84 3.71
CA VAL A 250 -7.46 2.24 3.49
C VAL A 250 -6.51 2.92 2.51
N ALA A 251 -5.19 2.83 2.72
CA ALA A 251 -4.17 3.43 1.86
C ALA A 251 -4.30 2.95 0.41
N LYS A 252 -4.43 1.63 0.21
CA LYS A 252 -4.56 1.05 -1.13
C LYS A 252 -5.88 1.43 -1.80
N ARG A 253 -6.97 1.52 -1.07
CA ARG A 253 -8.26 2.00 -1.58
C ARG A 253 -8.19 3.47 -1.98
N VAL A 254 -7.59 4.31 -1.13
CA VAL A 254 -7.39 5.74 -1.42
C VAL A 254 -6.50 5.91 -2.65
N GLY A 255 -5.35 5.23 -2.71
CA GLY A 255 -4.45 5.27 -3.86
C GLY A 255 -5.13 4.87 -5.17
N ALA A 256 -5.90 3.78 -5.17
CA ALA A 256 -6.64 3.35 -6.35
C ALA A 256 -7.71 4.37 -6.79
N ARG A 257 -8.40 5.00 -5.83
CA ARG A 257 -9.40 6.03 -6.12
C ARG A 257 -8.76 7.31 -6.69
N LEU A 258 -7.65 7.74 -6.10
CA LEU A 258 -6.90 8.91 -6.56
C LEU A 258 -6.37 8.67 -7.98
N TYR A 259 -5.78 7.52 -8.24
CA TYR A 259 -5.32 7.13 -9.57
C TYR A 259 -6.47 7.16 -10.60
N ALA A 260 -7.57 6.48 -10.30
CA ALA A 260 -8.69 6.39 -11.23
C ALA A 260 -9.31 7.76 -11.52
N SER A 261 -9.50 8.58 -10.49
CA SER A 261 -10.02 9.94 -10.67
C SER A 261 -9.04 10.88 -11.34
N ALA A 262 -7.72 10.67 -11.16
CA ALA A 262 -6.68 11.45 -11.84
C ALA A 262 -6.70 11.23 -13.35
N ILE A 263 -6.92 10.00 -13.81
CA ILE A 263 -7.07 9.71 -15.24
C ILE A 263 -8.29 10.43 -15.81
N ILE A 264 -9.45 10.32 -15.17
CA ILE A 264 -10.68 11.01 -15.61
C ILE A 264 -10.43 12.51 -15.72
N LYS A 265 -9.90 13.11 -14.65
CA LYS A 265 -9.61 14.55 -14.60
C LYS A 265 -8.53 14.96 -15.61
N GLY A 266 -7.53 14.11 -15.82
CA GLY A 266 -6.48 14.33 -16.81
C GLY A 266 -7.03 14.40 -18.24
N LEU A 267 -7.94 13.48 -18.59
CA LEU A 267 -8.64 13.46 -19.87
C LEU A 267 -9.57 14.67 -20.03
N GLN A 268 -10.40 14.96 -19.01
CA GLN A 268 -11.32 16.11 -19.03
C GLN A 268 -10.59 17.43 -19.19
N ASN A 269 -9.45 17.60 -18.52
CA ASN A 269 -8.63 18.80 -18.58
C ASN A 269 -7.68 18.82 -19.79
N ARG A 270 -7.74 17.81 -20.67
CA ARG A 270 -6.86 17.64 -21.84
C ARG A 270 -5.36 17.67 -21.49
N ARG A 271 -5.02 17.18 -20.30
CA ARG A 271 -3.62 17.07 -19.86
C ARG A 271 -3.01 15.71 -20.16
N ILE A 272 -3.85 14.71 -20.37
CA ILE A 272 -3.49 13.35 -20.77
C ILE A 272 -4.24 13.07 -22.06
N ALA A 273 -3.52 12.62 -23.08
CA ALA A 273 -4.15 12.17 -24.31
C ALA A 273 -4.66 10.74 -24.15
N HIS A 274 -5.76 10.41 -24.82
CA HIS A 274 -6.29 9.06 -24.82
C HIS A 274 -5.27 8.04 -25.35
N GLY A 275 -4.46 8.45 -26.34
CA GLY A 275 -3.40 7.60 -26.89
C GLY A 275 -2.23 7.33 -25.94
N GLU A 276 -2.04 8.17 -24.89
CA GLU A 276 -1.00 7.97 -23.87
C GLU A 276 -1.40 6.92 -22.80
N LEU A 277 -2.68 6.56 -22.76
CA LEU A 277 -3.18 5.55 -21.84
C LEU A 277 -2.84 4.15 -22.33
N HIS A 278 -2.64 3.24 -21.39
CA HIS A 278 -2.48 1.81 -21.69
C HIS A 278 -3.79 1.21 -22.22
N ASP A 279 -3.71 0.17 -23.03
CA ASP A 279 -4.89 -0.48 -23.65
C ASP A 279 -5.94 -0.93 -22.64
N ALA A 280 -5.53 -1.47 -21.51
CA ALA A 280 -6.42 -1.86 -20.43
C ALA A 280 -7.16 -0.64 -19.83
N GLU A 281 -6.45 0.47 -19.62
CA GLU A 281 -7.05 1.74 -19.15
C GLU A 281 -8.06 2.25 -20.18
N ARG A 282 -7.68 2.28 -21.45
CA ARG A 282 -8.55 2.70 -22.57
C ARG A 282 -9.81 1.86 -22.67
N TYR A 283 -9.68 0.55 -22.52
CA TYR A 283 -10.81 -0.37 -22.63
C TYR A 283 -11.92 -0.06 -21.61
N TYR A 284 -11.56 0.16 -20.36
CA TYR A 284 -12.56 0.43 -19.31
C TYR A 284 -13.11 1.85 -19.35
N ILE A 285 -12.37 2.81 -19.88
CA ILE A 285 -12.76 4.22 -19.95
C ILE A 285 -13.63 4.54 -21.16
N ARG A 286 -13.55 3.75 -22.24
CA ARG A 286 -14.29 3.97 -23.50
C ARG A 286 -15.79 4.22 -23.36
N GLY A 287 -16.42 3.68 -22.31
CA GLY A 287 -17.85 3.89 -22.04
C GLY A 287 -18.17 5.06 -21.13
N ALA A 288 -17.19 5.77 -20.59
CA ALA A 288 -17.37 6.73 -19.51
C ALA A 288 -17.28 8.21 -19.94
N LEU A 289 -16.59 8.52 -21.04
CA LEU A 289 -16.29 9.91 -21.43
C LEU A 289 -16.32 10.13 -22.94
N ALA A 290 -16.93 11.23 -23.38
CA ALA A 290 -16.66 11.84 -24.70
C ALA A 290 -15.25 12.45 -24.63
N ILE A 291 -14.28 11.83 -25.31
CA ILE A 291 -12.87 12.13 -25.15
C ILE A 291 -12.39 13.03 -26.27
N ALA A 292 -11.74 14.15 -25.92
CA ALA A 292 -11.04 14.99 -26.87
C ALA A 292 -9.61 14.49 -27.09
N ASP A 293 -9.22 14.33 -28.36
CA ASP A 293 -7.91 13.77 -28.76
C ASP A 293 -6.72 14.76 -28.61
N THR A 294 -6.96 15.99 -28.18
CA THR A 294 -5.92 17.02 -28.09
C THR A 294 -5.52 17.33 -26.66
N THR A 295 -4.22 17.35 -26.38
CA THR A 295 -3.68 17.73 -25.06
C THR A 295 -3.35 19.21 -24.98
N LYS A 296 -3.64 19.82 -23.83
CA LYS A 296 -3.06 21.11 -23.45
C LYS A 296 -1.70 20.87 -22.81
N LEU A 297 -0.65 21.40 -23.39
CA LEU A 297 0.69 21.37 -22.82
C LEU A 297 0.68 22.05 -21.44
N SER A 298 0.91 21.29 -20.39
CA SER A 298 1.15 21.81 -19.04
C SER A 298 2.68 21.95 -18.89
N GLY A 299 3.14 23.13 -18.47
CA GLY A 299 4.56 23.35 -18.21
C GLY A 299 5.12 22.31 -17.24
N GLY A 300 6.25 21.68 -17.59
CA GLY A 300 6.84 20.59 -16.81
C GLY A 300 7.12 20.97 -15.36
N PHE A 301 7.57 22.20 -15.11
CA PHE A 301 7.86 22.73 -13.78
C PHE A 301 6.62 22.86 -12.89
N ALA A 302 5.52 23.39 -13.42
CA ALA A 302 4.26 23.49 -12.67
C ALA A 302 3.68 22.12 -12.33
N THR A 303 3.85 21.13 -13.22
CA THR A 303 3.45 19.74 -12.97
C THR A 303 4.28 19.13 -11.85
N LEU A 304 5.60 19.35 -11.87
CA LEU A 304 6.52 18.87 -10.85
C LEU A 304 6.17 19.45 -9.46
N ILE A 305 5.98 20.77 -9.35
CA ILE A 305 5.59 21.40 -8.07
C ILE A 305 4.27 20.80 -7.55
N ARG A 306 3.24 20.69 -8.40
CA ARG A 306 1.96 20.13 -7.99
C ARG A 306 2.03 18.67 -7.59
N ALA A 307 2.96 17.90 -8.15
CA ALA A 307 3.17 16.50 -7.79
C ALA A 307 3.97 16.35 -6.49
N LEU A 308 4.97 17.20 -6.28
CA LEU A 308 5.94 17.01 -5.19
C LEU A 308 5.66 17.85 -3.95
N TRP A 309 4.83 18.92 -4.00
CA TRP A 309 4.56 19.71 -2.81
C TRP A 309 4.05 18.89 -1.61
N PRO A 310 3.27 17.76 -1.76
CA PRO A 310 2.88 16.94 -0.62
C PRO A 310 4.07 16.31 0.10
N VAL A 311 5.25 16.25 -0.53
CA VAL A 311 6.49 15.78 0.10
C VAL A 311 6.85 16.63 1.31
N LEU A 312 6.49 17.91 1.32
CA LEU A 312 6.73 18.79 2.47
C LEU A 312 6.05 18.30 3.75
N LEU A 313 4.93 17.59 3.64
CA LEU A 313 4.28 16.97 4.80
C LEU A 313 5.06 15.79 5.39
N TRP A 314 6.00 15.26 4.63
CA TRP A 314 6.88 14.22 5.14
C TRP A 314 8.01 14.77 6.01
N LEU A 315 8.26 16.09 5.99
CA LEU A 315 9.32 16.70 6.80
C LEU A 315 9.19 16.42 8.30
N PRO A 316 8.01 16.52 8.95
CA PRO A 316 7.87 16.15 10.36
C PRO A 316 8.13 14.66 10.60
N LEU A 317 7.66 13.78 9.71
CA LEU A 317 7.94 12.35 9.79
C LEU A 317 9.43 12.08 9.60
N PHE A 318 10.04 12.73 8.62
CA PHE A 318 11.49 12.68 8.38
C PHE A 318 12.27 13.10 9.64
N ALA A 319 11.93 14.25 10.22
CA ALA A 319 12.58 14.73 11.45
C ALA A 319 12.42 13.73 12.59
N ALA A 320 11.22 13.20 12.81
CA ALA A 320 10.95 12.19 13.81
C ALA A 320 11.78 10.92 13.62
N LEU A 321 11.85 10.41 12.39
CA LEU A 321 12.61 9.22 12.03
C LEU A 321 14.12 9.45 12.15
N TYR A 322 14.59 10.62 11.73
CA TYR A 322 15.99 11.01 11.85
C TYR A 322 16.41 11.11 13.31
N ILE A 323 15.62 11.78 14.14
CA ILE A 323 15.87 11.89 15.58
C ILE A 323 15.80 10.53 16.27
N GLN A 324 14.84 9.67 15.89
CA GLN A 324 14.70 8.33 16.45
C GLN A 324 15.94 7.44 16.20
N GLN A 325 16.62 7.61 15.08
CA GLN A 325 17.86 6.90 14.81
C GLN A 325 18.98 7.22 15.81
N PHE A 326 19.01 8.45 16.32
CA PHE A 326 19.97 8.86 17.35
C PHE A 326 19.63 8.32 18.74
N ILE A 327 18.34 8.24 19.08
CA ILE A 327 17.89 7.90 20.43
C ILE A 327 17.89 6.39 20.66
N HIS A 328 17.60 5.61 19.64
CA HIS A 328 17.33 4.18 19.79
C HIS A 328 18.28 3.35 18.98
N PHE A 329 19.41 3.30 18.82
CA PHE A 329 20.29 2.30 18.19
C PHE A 329 19.57 1.19 17.36
N ILE A 330 18.35 1.46 16.92
CA ILE A 330 17.57 0.57 16.09
C ILE A 330 18.17 0.69 14.70
N GLY A 331 19.10 -0.18 14.39
CA GLY A 331 19.80 -0.23 13.14
C GLY A 331 18.88 -0.20 11.92
N ALA A 332 19.45 -0.01 10.74
CA ALA A 332 18.76 0.02 9.44
C ALA A 332 17.79 -1.16 9.25
N TRP A 333 18.04 -2.30 9.87
CA TRP A 333 17.16 -3.46 9.94
C TRP A 333 15.77 -3.14 10.51
N GLY A 334 15.66 -2.16 11.42
CA GLY A 334 14.40 -1.68 11.91
C GLY A 334 13.50 -1.07 10.82
N TRP A 335 14.07 -0.57 9.74
CA TRP A 335 13.36 -0.04 8.58
C TRP A 335 12.92 -1.12 7.62
N LEU A 336 13.73 -2.15 7.44
CA LEU A 336 13.39 -3.34 6.65
C LEU A 336 12.25 -4.13 7.30
N ASN A 337 12.10 -4.02 8.61
CA ASN A 337 10.95 -4.52 9.36
C ASN A 337 9.74 -3.57 9.30
N HIS A 338 9.54 -2.84 8.23
CA HIS A 338 8.31 -2.12 8.00
C HIS A 338 7.14 -3.13 7.95
N PRO A 339 6.01 -2.90 8.63
CA PRO A 339 4.91 -3.87 8.72
C PRO A 339 4.27 -4.23 7.38
N ILE A 340 4.54 -3.45 6.32
CA ILE A 340 4.16 -3.81 4.94
C ILE A 340 5.07 -4.93 4.38
N VAL A 341 6.26 -5.11 4.96
CA VAL A 341 7.27 -6.12 4.59
C VAL A 341 7.56 -7.00 5.81
N TRP A 342 6.59 -7.20 6.66
CA TRP A 342 6.75 -8.05 7.83
C TRP A 342 7.20 -9.45 7.42
N LEU A 343 8.50 -9.59 7.33
CA LEU A 343 9.11 -10.88 7.55
C LEU A 343 9.04 -11.10 9.06
N PRO A 344 8.46 -12.19 9.54
CA PRO A 344 8.60 -12.55 10.93
C PRO A 344 10.09 -12.49 11.24
N VAL A 345 10.43 -11.76 12.29
CA VAL A 345 11.82 -11.64 12.70
C VAL A 345 12.31 -13.05 12.99
N LEU A 346 13.14 -13.57 12.10
CA LEU A 346 13.87 -14.81 12.28
C LEU A 346 15.09 -14.53 13.18
N PHE A 347 14.83 -13.93 14.37
CA PHE A 347 15.84 -13.74 15.41
C PHE A 347 15.21 -13.91 16.78
#